data_3b3b7e8b0ec0bb83e7b3e7eee31f23f5
#
_entry.id   3b3b7e8b0ec0bb83e7b3e7eee31f23f5
#
_cell.length_a   1.000
_cell.length_b   1.000
_cell.length_c   1.000
_cell.angle_alpha   90.00
_cell.angle_beta   90.00
_cell.angle_gamma   90.00
#
_symmetry.space_group_name_H-M   'P 1'
#
loop_
_entity.id
_entity.type
_entity.pdbx_description
1 polymer ?
#
loop_
_entity_poly.entity_id
_entity_poly.type
_entity_poly.pdbx_seq_one_letter_code
_entity_poly.pdbx_strand_id
1 'polypeptide(L)'
;MYNRQLILEDGTVYKGYAFGADVENVGEVVFNTSMTGYQEILSDPSYNGQIVTLTYPLIGNYGINRDDFESMKPCIKGMIVKEVCTTPSNFRSEKTLDEALKEFGIPGIYGIDTRALTRKLRSKGVVKGCLVSIDKNVDEVVAELKKTVLPTNQIEQVSSKSISLALGRGRRVVLVDLGMKIGIVRELVSRGCDVIVVPYNTTAEEVLRLEPDGVMLTNGPGDPEDAKESIEMIKGIIGKVTIFGICMGHQLVSLACGAKTYKLKFGHRGGNHPVKNILTGRVDITSQNHGYAVDIDSLKDTDLELTHIAINDRSCEGVRHKKYPVFTVQFHPEAAAGPHDTSYLFDEFIKNIDKNL
;
A
#
# COMPACT_ATOMS: atom_id res chain seq x y z
N MET A 1 -17.09 -1.48 -30.93
CA MET A 1 -16.48 -0.12 -31.06
C MET A 1 -16.01 0.29 -29.68
N TYR A 2 -14.84 0.92 -29.55
CA TYR A 2 -14.34 1.39 -28.25
C TYR A 2 -15.30 2.40 -27.63
N ASN A 3 -15.48 2.38 -26.32
CA ASN A 3 -16.41 3.24 -25.60
C ASN A 3 -15.78 3.94 -24.36
N ARG A 4 -14.52 3.65 -24.03
CA ARG A 4 -13.74 4.33 -22.97
C ARG A 4 -12.32 4.60 -23.42
N GLN A 5 -11.71 5.66 -22.90
CA GLN A 5 -10.29 5.97 -23.11
C GLN A 5 -9.61 6.36 -21.81
N LEU A 6 -8.33 5.98 -21.71
CA LEU A 6 -7.40 6.50 -20.72
C LEU A 6 -6.62 7.63 -21.38
N ILE A 7 -6.66 8.81 -20.80
CA ILE A 7 -5.89 9.98 -21.22
C ILE A 7 -4.87 10.30 -20.13
N LEU A 8 -3.60 10.40 -20.50
CA LEU A 8 -2.51 10.79 -19.60
C LEU A 8 -2.23 12.29 -19.73
N GLU A 9 -1.67 12.91 -18.68
CA GLU A 9 -1.38 14.35 -18.66
C GLU A 9 -0.38 14.83 -19.73
N ASP A 10 0.38 13.91 -20.32
CA ASP A 10 1.29 14.18 -21.44
C ASP A 10 0.61 14.09 -22.81
N GLY A 11 -0.71 13.88 -22.85
CA GLY A 11 -1.50 13.77 -24.07
C GLY A 11 -1.56 12.37 -24.67
N THR A 12 -0.93 11.36 -24.06
CA THR A 12 -1.02 9.97 -24.57
C THR A 12 -2.41 9.42 -24.30
N VAL A 13 -2.98 8.75 -25.30
CA VAL A 13 -4.33 8.16 -25.26
C VAL A 13 -4.29 6.67 -25.53
N TYR A 14 -4.99 5.91 -24.69
CA TYR A 14 -5.25 4.49 -24.90
C TYR A 14 -6.77 4.27 -24.99
N LYS A 15 -7.25 3.79 -26.15
CA LYS A 15 -8.67 3.50 -26.37
C LYS A 15 -8.98 2.04 -26.10
N GLY A 16 -10.07 1.76 -25.40
CA GLY A 16 -10.49 0.43 -25.00
C GLY A 16 -11.99 0.33 -24.72
N TYR A 17 -12.35 -0.71 -24.00
CA TYR A 17 -13.72 -1.01 -23.62
C TYR A 17 -13.92 -0.73 -22.14
N ALA A 18 -15.09 -0.18 -21.79
CA ALA A 18 -15.47 0.06 -20.41
C ALA A 18 -15.85 -1.23 -19.70
N PHE A 19 -15.49 -1.32 -18.41
CA PHE A 19 -16.08 -2.22 -17.41
C PHE A 19 -16.12 -1.50 -16.06
N GLY A 20 -16.82 -2.10 -15.07
CA GLY A 20 -17.06 -1.42 -13.81
C GLY A 20 -18.04 -0.25 -13.93
N ALA A 21 -17.93 0.72 -13.04
CA ALA A 21 -18.85 1.85 -12.98
C ALA A 21 -18.70 2.82 -14.18
N ASP A 22 -19.82 3.40 -14.59
CA ASP A 22 -19.84 4.43 -15.64
C ASP A 22 -19.64 5.82 -15.02
N VAL A 23 -18.43 6.05 -14.53
CA VAL A 23 -17.97 7.31 -13.94
C VAL A 23 -16.60 7.68 -14.49
N GLU A 24 -16.26 8.96 -14.40
CA GLU A 24 -14.95 9.49 -14.77
C GLU A 24 -14.12 9.75 -13.53
N ASN A 25 -12.89 9.28 -13.49
CA ASN A 25 -12.00 9.48 -12.35
C ASN A 25 -10.60 9.89 -12.79
N VAL A 26 -10.02 10.82 -12.02
CA VAL A 26 -8.61 11.22 -12.11
C VAL A 26 -7.81 10.53 -11.02
N GLY A 27 -6.60 10.12 -11.35
CA GLY A 27 -5.66 9.54 -10.39
C GLY A 27 -4.24 9.44 -10.93
N GLU A 28 -3.31 9.10 -10.05
CA GLU A 28 -1.95 8.74 -10.45
C GLU A 28 -1.96 7.35 -11.10
N VAL A 29 -1.52 7.24 -12.34
CA VAL A 29 -1.50 5.96 -13.08
C VAL A 29 -0.26 5.19 -12.68
N VAL A 30 -0.48 4.02 -12.09
CA VAL A 30 0.58 3.11 -11.62
C VAL A 30 0.40 1.72 -12.22
N PHE A 31 1.40 0.84 -12.07
CA PHE A 31 1.27 -0.56 -12.50
C PHE A 31 1.69 -1.52 -11.39
N ASN A 32 1.07 -2.69 -11.36
CA ASN A 32 1.42 -3.80 -10.48
C ASN A 32 1.75 -5.04 -11.33
N THR A 33 2.82 -5.76 -10.97
CA THR A 33 3.35 -6.91 -11.71
C THR A 33 2.95 -8.26 -11.12
N SER A 34 2.09 -8.29 -10.11
CA SER A 34 1.58 -9.54 -9.52
C SER A 34 0.79 -10.34 -10.54
N MET A 35 0.91 -11.66 -10.48
CA MET A 35 0.19 -12.58 -11.36
C MET A 35 -1.19 -12.96 -10.81
N THR A 36 -1.45 -12.68 -9.53
CA THR A 36 -2.68 -12.98 -8.79
C THR A 36 -2.92 -11.88 -7.75
N GLY A 37 -4.04 -11.95 -7.01
CA GLY A 37 -4.32 -10.99 -5.93
C GLY A 37 -4.95 -9.70 -6.41
N TYR A 38 -5.71 -9.71 -7.49
CA TYR A 38 -6.35 -8.49 -8.00
C TYR A 38 -7.43 -7.94 -7.05
N GLN A 39 -8.05 -8.79 -6.23
CA GLN A 39 -9.03 -8.37 -5.22
C GLN A 39 -8.34 -7.69 -4.04
N GLU A 40 -7.21 -8.22 -3.60
CA GLU A 40 -6.36 -7.63 -2.58
C GLU A 40 -5.81 -6.28 -3.05
N ILE A 41 -5.35 -6.19 -4.31
CA ILE A 41 -4.90 -4.93 -4.91
C ILE A 41 -6.05 -3.92 -4.99
N LEU A 42 -7.25 -4.34 -5.40
CA LEU A 42 -8.44 -3.50 -5.46
C LEU A 42 -8.75 -2.85 -4.10
N SER A 43 -8.57 -3.61 -3.03
CA SER A 43 -8.97 -3.24 -1.66
C SER A 43 -7.82 -2.77 -0.77
N ASP A 44 -6.58 -2.75 -1.24
CA ASP A 44 -5.43 -2.20 -0.50
C ASP A 44 -5.52 -0.67 -0.42
N PRO A 45 -5.69 -0.09 0.79
CA PRO A 45 -5.81 1.36 0.96
C PRO A 45 -4.59 2.15 0.48
N SER A 46 -3.42 1.52 0.37
CA SER A 46 -2.21 2.16 -0.16
C SER A 46 -2.34 2.60 -1.63
N TYR A 47 -3.35 2.10 -2.35
CA TYR A 47 -3.69 2.58 -3.70
C TYR A 47 -4.68 3.75 -3.71
N ASN A 48 -5.00 4.36 -2.58
CA ASN A 48 -5.90 5.52 -2.58
C ASN A 48 -5.39 6.62 -3.52
N GLY A 49 -6.29 7.14 -4.36
CA GLY A 49 -5.94 8.15 -5.35
C GLY A 49 -5.28 7.63 -6.63
N GLN A 50 -5.08 6.32 -6.79
CA GLN A 50 -4.37 5.73 -7.93
C GLN A 50 -5.30 5.00 -8.91
N ILE A 51 -4.95 5.05 -10.19
CA ILE A 51 -5.51 4.21 -11.27
C ILE A 51 -4.50 3.08 -11.51
N VAL A 52 -4.90 1.84 -11.22
CA VAL A 52 -3.98 0.71 -11.16
C VAL A 52 -4.02 -0.10 -12.44
N THR A 53 -2.87 -0.23 -13.11
CA THR A 53 -2.68 -1.10 -14.26
C THR A 53 -2.18 -2.47 -13.80
N LEU A 54 -2.92 -3.52 -14.09
CA LEU A 54 -2.48 -4.89 -13.85
C LEU A 54 -1.77 -5.43 -15.09
N THR A 55 -0.52 -5.87 -14.93
CA THR A 55 0.30 -6.34 -16.08
C THR A 55 0.00 -7.77 -16.46
N TYR A 56 -0.59 -8.57 -15.56
CA TYR A 56 -1.05 -9.91 -15.88
C TYR A 56 -2.20 -9.84 -16.90
N PRO A 57 -2.20 -10.66 -17.97
CA PRO A 57 -3.13 -10.48 -19.09
C PRO A 57 -4.59 -10.65 -18.76
N LEU A 58 -4.95 -11.70 -18.00
CA LEU A 58 -6.34 -12.06 -17.68
C LEU A 58 -6.66 -11.77 -16.21
N ILE A 59 -7.59 -10.86 -15.97
CA ILE A 59 -8.00 -10.44 -14.63
C ILE A 59 -9.48 -10.78 -14.41
N GLY A 60 -9.84 -11.16 -13.16
CA GLY A 60 -11.20 -11.54 -12.78
C GLY A 60 -11.49 -13.05 -12.89
N ASN A 61 -10.51 -13.87 -13.23
CA ASN A 61 -10.68 -15.29 -13.52
C ASN A 61 -11.14 -16.17 -12.35
N TYR A 62 -10.93 -15.74 -11.10
CA TYR A 62 -11.43 -16.42 -9.91
C TYR A 62 -12.55 -15.66 -9.18
N GLY A 63 -13.06 -14.58 -9.79
CA GLY A 63 -14.17 -13.78 -9.24
C GLY A 63 -13.76 -12.93 -8.05
N ILE A 64 -14.77 -12.51 -7.30
CA ILE A 64 -14.64 -11.75 -6.05
C ILE A 64 -15.33 -12.56 -4.95
N ASN A 65 -14.76 -12.57 -3.76
CA ASN A 65 -15.31 -13.20 -2.56
C ASN A 65 -15.13 -12.27 -1.34
N ARG A 66 -15.81 -12.56 -0.24
CA ARG A 66 -15.79 -11.71 0.96
C ARG A 66 -14.49 -11.77 1.77
N ASP A 67 -13.70 -12.83 1.63
CA ASP A 67 -12.59 -13.12 2.55
C ASP A 67 -11.25 -12.49 2.13
N ASP A 68 -11.09 -12.25 0.81
CA ASP A 68 -9.83 -11.76 0.23
C ASP A 68 -9.77 -10.23 0.14
N PHE A 69 -10.68 -9.51 0.77
CA PHE A 69 -10.60 -8.05 0.91
C PHE A 69 -9.58 -7.66 1.99
N GLU A 70 -8.74 -6.68 1.66
CA GLU A 70 -7.78 -6.07 2.59
C GLU A 70 -8.34 -4.83 3.31
N SER A 71 -9.44 -4.27 2.79
CA SER A 71 -10.24 -3.24 3.46
C SER A 71 -11.71 -3.36 3.08
N MET A 72 -12.60 -2.85 3.92
CA MET A 72 -14.04 -2.89 3.68
C MET A 72 -14.51 -2.00 2.52
N LYS A 73 -13.72 -0.98 2.17
CA LYS A 73 -14.07 0.00 1.14
C LYS A 73 -12.89 0.21 0.19
N PRO A 74 -12.88 -0.41 -0.98
CA PRO A 74 -11.91 -0.12 -2.02
C PRO A 74 -11.84 1.38 -2.35
N CYS A 75 -10.64 1.90 -2.54
CA CYS A 75 -10.40 3.33 -2.71
C CYS A 75 -9.59 3.70 -3.95
N ILE A 76 -9.28 2.73 -4.82
CA ILE A 76 -8.64 3.00 -6.11
C ILE A 76 -9.52 3.90 -6.99
N LYS A 77 -8.91 4.70 -7.86
CA LYS A 77 -9.62 5.59 -8.79
C LYS A 77 -9.98 4.94 -10.12
N GLY A 78 -9.43 3.77 -10.39
CA GLY A 78 -9.75 3.02 -11.60
C GLY A 78 -8.86 1.80 -11.78
N MET A 79 -9.29 0.88 -12.63
CA MET A 79 -8.57 -0.35 -12.94
C MET A 79 -8.34 -0.47 -14.44
N ILE A 80 -7.10 -0.79 -14.82
CA ILE A 80 -6.68 -0.97 -16.21
C ILE A 80 -6.19 -2.39 -16.38
N VAL A 81 -6.78 -3.14 -17.32
CA VAL A 81 -6.45 -4.53 -17.58
C VAL A 81 -6.34 -4.81 -19.08
N LYS A 82 -5.63 -5.86 -19.47
CA LYS A 82 -5.58 -6.30 -20.85
C LYS A 82 -6.88 -7.03 -21.24
N GLU A 83 -7.29 -7.96 -20.40
CA GLU A 83 -8.51 -8.76 -20.57
C GLU A 83 -9.24 -8.89 -19.23
N VAL A 84 -10.57 -8.80 -19.27
CA VAL A 84 -11.43 -9.03 -18.10
C VAL A 84 -12.19 -10.34 -18.28
N CYS A 85 -12.15 -11.20 -17.27
CA CYS A 85 -12.93 -12.44 -17.26
C CYS A 85 -14.39 -12.14 -16.92
N THR A 86 -15.31 -12.53 -17.80
CA THR A 86 -16.75 -12.35 -17.60
C THR A 86 -17.42 -13.58 -16.96
N THR A 87 -16.71 -14.71 -16.92
CA THR A 87 -17.23 -15.98 -16.37
C THR A 87 -16.16 -16.58 -15.47
N PRO A 88 -16.05 -16.11 -14.22
CA PRO A 88 -15.05 -16.62 -13.29
C PRO A 88 -15.29 -18.08 -12.94
N SER A 89 -14.21 -18.83 -12.72
CA SER A 89 -14.24 -20.26 -12.37
C SER A 89 -13.48 -20.50 -11.06
N ASN A 90 -14.19 -20.35 -9.94
CA ASN A 90 -13.68 -20.65 -8.61
C ASN A 90 -14.87 -20.93 -7.66
N PHE A 91 -14.74 -21.92 -6.79
CA PHE A 91 -15.83 -22.30 -5.86
C PHE A 91 -16.15 -21.20 -4.82
N ARG A 92 -15.21 -20.25 -4.59
CA ARG A 92 -15.40 -19.10 -3.69
C ARG A 92 -15.97 -17.86 -4.41
N SER A 93 -16.14 -17.90 -5.73
CA SER A 93 -16.62 -16.75 -6.48
C SER A 93 -18.08 -16.43 -6.14
N GLU A 94 -18.33 -15.23 -5.62
CA GLU A 94 -19.66 -14.70 -5.29
C GLU A 94 -20.18 -13.77 -6.39
N LYS A 95 -19.28 -13.04 -7.05
CA LYS A 95 -19.59 -12.11 -8.14
C LYS A 95 -18.37 -11.93 -9.08
N THR A 96 -18.63 -11.35 -10.24
CA THR A 96 -17.58 -10.96 -11.18
C THR A 96 -16.85 -9.70 -10.72
N LEU A 97 -15.66 -9.46 -11.26
CA LEU A 97 -14.94 -8.21 -11.02
C LEU A 97 -15.72 -6.98 -11.54
N ASP A 98 -16.40 -7.11 -12.68
CA ASP A 98 -17.22 -6.03 -13.26
C ASP A 98 -18.37 -5.62 -12.31
N GLU A 99 -19.09 -6.58 -11.76
CA GLU A 99 -20.14 -6.32 -10.78
C GLU A 99 -19.61 -5.65 -9.52
N ALA A 100 -18.48 -6.12 -8.98
CA ALA A 100 -17.89 -5.53 -7.79
C ALA A 100 -17.44 -4.08 -8.04
N LEU A 101 -16.78 -3.81 -9.16
CA LEU A 101 -16.37 -2.44 -9.50
C LEU A 101 -17.57 -1.50 -9.69
N LYS A 102 -18.69 -1.98 -10.25
CA LYS A 102 -19.95 -1.21 -10.35
C LYS A 102 -20.51 -0.87 -8.98
N GLU A 103 -20.55 -1.83 -8.07
CA GLU A 103 -21.02 -1.61 -6.69
C GLU A 103 -20.17 -0.58 -5.93
N PHE A 104 -18.84 -0.60 -6.13
CA PHE A 104 -17.93 0.34 -5.49
C PHE A 104 -17.81 1.68 -6.20
N GLY A 105 -18.46 1.88 -7.36
CA GLY A 105 -18.35 3.11 -8.13
C GLY A 105 -16.98 3.33 -8.76
N ILE A 106 -16.27 2.26 -9.12
CA ILE A 106 -14.92 2.29 -9.67
C ILE A 106 -14.96 2.02 -11.17
N PRO A 107 -14.43 2.92 -12.03
CA PRO A 107 -14.36 2.71 -13.46
C PRO A 107 -13.21 1.77 -13.83
N GLY A 108 -13.39 0.98 -14.90
CA GLY A 108 -12.36 0.16 -15.47
C GLY A 108 -12.25 0.31 -16.99
N ILE A 109 -11.08 0.03 -17.55
CA ILE A 109 -10.83 -0.06 -18.98
C ILE A 109 -10.09 -1.35 -19.31
N TYR A 110 -10.52 -2.06 -20.36
CA TYR A 110 -9.82 -3.24 -20.86
C TYR A 110 -9.60 -3.17 -22.39
N GLY A 111 -8.79 -4.08 -22.91
CA GLY A 111 -8.48 -4.16 -24.34
C GLY A 111 -7.39 -3.19 -24.80
N ILE A 112 -6.73 -2.48 -23.89
CA ILE A 112 -5.60 -1.60 -24.22
C ILE A 112 -4.26 -2.36 -24.19
N ASP A 113 -3.22 -1.74 -24.75
CA ASP A 113 -1.85 -2.24 -24.62
C ASP A 113 -1.24 -1.89 -23.25
N THR A 114 -1.54 -2.74 -22.24
CA THR A 114 -1.01 -2.58 -20.87
C THR A 114 0.51 -2.69 -20.83
N ARG A 115 1.15 -3.44 -21.76
CA ARG A 115 2.59 -3.55 -21.86
C ARG A 115 3.22 -2.23 -22.31
N ALA A 116 2.66 -1.58 -23.33
CA ALA A 116 3.12 -0.26 -23.80
C ALA A 116 2.97 0.79 -22.69
N LEU A 117 1.82 0.80 -21.99
CA LEU A 117 1.57 1.69 -20.83
C LEU A 117 2.61 1.45 -19.73
N THR A 118 2.82 0.19 -19.31
CA THR A 118 3.81 -0.17 -18.27
C THR A 118 5.22 0.26 -18.65
N ARG A 119 5.65 0.05 -19.92
CA ARG A 119 6.95 0.51 -20.39
C ARG A 119 7.09 2.02 -20.35
N LYS A 120 6.02 2.76 -20.67
CA LYS A 120 5.97 4.21 -20.59
C LYS A 120 6.15 4.67 -19.15
N LEU A 121 5.35 4.15 -18.21
CA LEU A 121 5.43 4.50 -16.79
C LEU A 121 6.80 4.16 -16.19
N ARG A 122 7.39 3.01 -16.55
CA ARG A 122 8.74 2.65 -16.13
C ARG A 122 9.81 3.63 -16.62
N SER A 123 9.68 4.11 -17.86
CA SER A 123 10.68 4.96 -18.49
C SER A 123 10.51 6.45 -18.17
N LYS A 124 9.27 6.94 -17.98
CA LYS A 124 8.95 8.36 -17.74
C LYS A 124 8.64 8.67 -16.28
N GLY A 125 8.23 7.68 -15.50
CA GLY A 125 7.68 7.81 -14.17
C GLY A 125 6.17 7.68 -14.16
N VAL A 126 5.58 7.65 -12.95
CA VAL A 126 4.13 7.71 -12.77
C VAL A 126 3.62 9.09 -13.18
N VAL A 127 2.40 9.12 -13.73
CA VAL A 127 1.78 10.33 -14.29
C VAL A 127 0.30 10.38 -13.91
N LYS A 128 -0.28 11.58 -13.89
CA LYS A 128 -1.73 11.71 -13.75
C LYS A 128 -2.42 11.22 -15.01
N GLY A 129 -3.57 10.59 -14.84
CA GLY A 129 -4.44 10.17 -15.93
C GLY A 129 -5.89 10.21 -15.54
N CYS A 130 -6.75 10.12 -16.54
CA CYS A 130 -8.19 10.09 -16.39
C CYS A 130 -8.82 8.99 -17.24
N LEU A 131 -9.74 8.24 -16.63
CA LEU A 131 -10.62 7.31 -17.35
C LEU A 131 -11.90 8.07 -17.73
N VAL A 132 -12.15 8.24 -19.04
CA VAL A 132 -13.27 9.03 -19.54
C VAL A 132 -13.98 8.31 -20.71
N SER A 133 -15.19 8.78 -21.04
CA SER A 133 -15.90 8.35 -22.25
C SER A 133 -15.05 8.61 -23.50
N ILE A 134 -15.25 7.75 -24.53
CA ILE A 134 -14.55 7.88 -25.82
C ILE A 134 -14.83 9.20 -26.54
N ASP A 135 -15.95 9.87 -26.24
CA ASP A 135 -16.42 11.10 -26.87
C ASP A 135 -15.80 12.37 -26.28
N LYS A 136 -15.08 12.25 -25.14
CA LYS A 136 -14.42 13.39 -24.50
C LYS A 136 -13.27 13.93 -25.34
N ASN A 137 -13.17 15.26 -25.37
CA ASN A 137 -12.09 15.96 -26.06
C ASN A 137 -10.77 15.77 -25.29
N VAL A 138 -9.75 15.26 -25.97
CA VAL A 138 -8.45 14.94 -25.37
C VAL A 138 -7.74 16.18 -24.84
N ASP A 139 -7.74 17.29 -25.60
CA ASP A 139 -7.01 18.51 -25.22
C ASP A 139 -7.62 19.17 -23.98
N GLU A 140 -8.94 19.12 -23.85
CA GLU A 140 -9.65 19.62 -22.66
C GLU A 140 -9.29 18.80 -21.42
N VAL A 141 -9.32 17.46 -21.51
CA VAL A 141 -8.96 16.56 -20.40
C VAL A 141 -7.50 16.75 -20.01
N VAL A 142 -6.58 16.87 -20.97
CA VAL A 142 -5.16 17.14 -20.69
C VAL A 142 -4.97 18.48 -19.97
N ALA A 143 -5.71 19.52 -20.39
CA ALA A 143 -5.66 20.83 -19.74
C ALA A 143 -6.14 20.78 -18.28
N GLU A 144 -7.19 19.98 -18.00
CA GLU A 144 -7.69 19.73 -16.64
C GLU A 144 -6.68 18.91 -15.82
N LEU A 145 -6.13 17.83 -16.36
CA LEU A 145 -5.13 17.00 -15.68
C LEU A 145 -3.91 17.81 -15.25
N LYS A 146 -3.43 18.73 -16.08
CA LYS A 146 -2.30 19.60 -15.75
C LYS A 146 -2.60 20.54 -14.58
N LYS A 147 -3.85 21.00 -14.44
CA LYS A 147 -4.29 21.87 -13.35
C LYS A 147 -4.65 21.10 -12.06
N THR A 148 -4.98 19.82 -12.18
CA THR A 148 -5.40 19.00 -11.04
C THR A 148 -4.24 18.77 -10.09
N VAL A 149 -4.45 19.13 -8.83
CA VAL A 149 -3.57 18.80 -7.70
C VAL A 149 -4.14 17.54 -7.02
N LEU A 150 -3.31 16.53 -6.84
CA LEU A 150 -3.73 15.33 -6.12
C LEU A 150 -3.82 15.64 -4.61
N PRO A 151 -4.77 15.01 -3.89
CA PRO A 151 -4.92 15.23 -2.44
C PRO A 151 -3.66 14.83 -1.67
N THR A 152 -3.31 15.63 -0.65
CA THR A 152 -2.21 15.34 0.30
C THR A 152 -2.71 14.66 1.59
N ASN A 153 -4.01 14.68 1.85
CA ASN A 153 -4.63 14.05 3.03
C ASN A 153 -5.06 12.59 2.78
N GLN A 154 -4.25 11.83 2.07
CA GLN A 154 -4.62 10.47 1.63
C GLN A 154 -4.76 9.49 2.80
N ILE A 155 -3.90 9.59 3.82
CA ILE A 155 -4.00 8.79 5.05
C ILE A 155 -5.30 9.08 5.79
N GLU A 156 -5.66 10.36 5.96
CA GLU A 156 -6.92 10.76 6.56
C GLU A 156 -8.14 10.15 5.88
N GLN A 157 -8.11 10.02 4.54
CA GLN A 157 -9.23 9.46 3.77
C GLN A 157 -9.47 7.98 4.03
N VAL A 158 -8.44 7.21 4.40
CA VAL A 158 -8.49 5.75 4.53
C VAL A 158 -8.38 5.25 5.97
N SER A 159 -7.80 6.02 6.88
CA SER A 159 -7.69 5.69 8.30
C SER A 159 -9.06 5.57 8.96
N SER A 160 -9.18 4.68 9.93
CA SER A 160 -10.35 4.55 10.79
C SER A 160 -10.65 5.88 11.50
N LYS A 161 -11.94 6.12 11.76
CA LYS A 161 -12.40 7.36 12.43
C LYS A 161 -12.65 7.17 13.91
N SER A 162 -12.54 5.94 14.41
CA SER A 162 -12.78 5.58 15.79
C SER A 162 -11.91 4.39 16.20
N ILE A 163 -11.69 4.27 17.49
CA ILE A 163 -11.00 3.12 18.07
C ILE A 163 -11.84 1.85 17.87
N SER A 164 -11.20 0.77 17.47
CA SER A 164 -11.80 -0.56 17.37
C SER A 164 -10.90 -1.62 18.00
N LEU A 165 -11.50 -2.76 18.36
CA LEU A 165 -10.84 -3.81 19.10
C LEU A 165 -10.91 -5.12 18.32
N ALA A 166 -9.78 -5.83 18.22
CA ALA A 166 -9.73 -7.24 17.84
C ALA A 166 -9.15 -8.01 19.05
N LEU A 167 -10.08 -8.52 19.87
CA LEU A 167 -9.78 -9.04 21.20
C LEU A 167 -8.96 -10.33 21.15
N GLY A 168 -7.87 -10.36 21.90
CA GLY A 168 -7.04 -11.51 22.19
C GLY A 168 -6.79 -11.66 23.70
N ARG A 169 -5.90 -12.59 24.07
CA ARG A 169 -5.51 -12.84 25.48
C ARG A 169 -4.01 -12.68 25.72
N GLY A 170 -3.27 -12.37 24.67
CA GLY A 170 -1.80 -12.20 24.71
C GLY A 170 -1.39 -10.74 24.87
N ARG A 171 -0.31 -10.38 24.21
CA ARG A 171 0.27 -9.03 24.25
C ARG A 171 -0.68 -7.99 23.69
N ARG A 172 -0.80 -6.86 24.38
CA ARG A 172 -1.58 -5.72 23.90
C ARG A 172 -0.79 -4.94 22.86
N VAL A 173 -1.30 -4.90 21.65
CA VAL A 173 -0.70 -4.15 20.55
C VAL A 173 -1.63 -3.01 20.17
N VAL A 174 -1.15 -1.77 20.29
CA VAL A 174 -1.82 -0.62 19.69
C VAL A 174 -1.40 -0.54 18.23
N LEU A 175 -2.36 -0.66 17.33
CA LEU A 175 -2.16 -0.58 15.89
C LEU A 175 -2.63 0.78 15.40
N VAL A 176 -1.70 1.59 14.91
CA VAL A 176 -1.99 2.91 14.32
C VAL A 176 -2.36 2.73 12.86
N ASP A 177 -3.60 3.05 12.54
CA ASP A 177 -4.18 2.86 11.21
C ASP A 177 -3.84 4.03 10.28
N LEU A 178 -2.82 3.82 9.45
CA LEU A 178 -2.40 4.76 8.40
C LEU A 178 -3.06 4.44 7.04
N GLY A 179 -3.93 3.47 6.99
CA GLY A 179 -4.52 2.86 5.80
C GLY A 179 -4.24 1.36 5.81
N MET A 180 -4.59 0.69 6.91
CA MET A 180 -4.20 -0.68 7.18
C MET A 180 -4.81 -1.68 6.21
N LYS A 181 -4.03 -2.69 5.87
CA LYS A 181 -4.52 -3.96 5.35
C LYS A 181 -4.97 -4.83 6.53
N ILE A 182 -6.14 -5.46 6.40
CA ILE A 182 -6.69 -6.35 7.44
C ILE A 182 -5.77 -7.55 7.70
N GLY A 183 -4.94 -7.92 6.72
CA GLY A 183 -3.89 -8.92 6.86
C GLY A 183 -2.98 -8.67 8.05
N ILE A 184 -2.62 -7.41 8.36
CA ILE A 184 -1.80 -7.06 9.53
C ILE A 184 -2.53 -7.43 10.85
N VAL A 185 -3.82 -7.11 10.94
CA VAL A 185 -4.62 -7.49 12.12
C VAL A 185 -4.72 -9.00 12.23
N ARG A 186 -4.95 -9.71 11.12
CA ARG A 186 -5.02 -11.19 11.08
C ARG A 186 -3.72 -11.82 11.58
N GLU A 187 -2.56 -11.30 11.16
CA GLU A 187 -1.23 -11.78 11.60
C GLU A 187 -1.02 -11.57 13.11
N LEU A 188 -1.42 -10.43 13.66
CA LEU A 188 -1.33 -10.19 15.10
C LEU A 188 -2.31 -11.06 15.91
N VAL A 189 -3.57 -11.15 15.49
CA VAL A 189 -4.60 -11.95 16.16
C VAL A 189 -4.27 -13.45 16.12
N SER A 190 -3.74 -13.96 14.99
CA SER A 190 -3.33 -15.38 14.89
C SER A 190 -2.21 -15.75 15.87
N ARG A 191 -1.43 -14.74 16.32
CA ARG A 191 -0.41 -14.87 17.36
C ARG A 191 -0.94 -14.58 18.77
N GLY A 192 -2.27 -14.43 18.92
CA GLY A 192 -2.96 -14.24 20.18
C GLY A 192 -2.92 -12.82 20.74
N CYS A 193 -2.44 -11.83 19.99
CA CYS A 193 -2.40 -10.43 20.45
C CYS A 193 -3.80 -9.87 20.72
N ASP A 194 -3.89 -9.02 21.74
CA ASP A 194 -5.01 -8.12 22.00
C ASP A 194 -4.77 -6.83 21.24
N VAL A 195 -5.50 -6.61 20.13
CA VAL A 195 -5.21 -5.50 19.20
C VAL A 195 -6.21 -4.37 19.37
N ILE A 196 -5.68 -3.18 19.63
CA ILE A 196 -6.45 -1.93 19.71
C ILE A 196 -6.07 -1.10 18.48
N VAL A 197 -6.98 -0.97 17.53
CA VAL A 197 -6.80 -0.14 16.34
C VAL A 197 -7.16 1.31 16.68
N VAL A 198 -6.24 2.24 16.41
CA VAL A 198 -6.43 3.68 16.64
C VAL A 198 -6.25 4.47 15.33
N PRO A 199 -6.93 5.62 15.16
CA PRO A 199 -6.74 6.50 14.01
C PRO A 199 -5.31 7.03 13.87
N TYR A 200 -4.93 7.45 12.64
CA TYR A 200 -3.60 7.98 12.31
C TYR A 200 -3.17 9.20 13.13
N ASN A 201 -4.13 10.02 13.57
CA ASN A 201 -3.92 11.27 14.30
C ASN A 201 -3.99 11.12 15.83
N THR A 202 -4.00 9.89 16.34
CA THR A 202 -3.92 9.61 17.78
C THR A 202 -2.59 10.11 18.32
N THR A 203 -2.62 10.86 19.43
CA THR A 203 -1.42 11.43 20.05
C THR A 203 -0.58 10.38 20.78
N ALA A 204 0.71 10.69 21.01
CA ALA A 204 1.60 9.80 21.79
C ALA A 204 1.07 9.53 23.21
N GLU A 205 0.48 10.53 23.85
CA GLU A 205 -0.10 10.39 25.19
C GLU A 205 -1.31 9.44 25.17
N GLU A 206 -2.19 9.57 24.18
CA GLU A 206 -3.35 8.69 24.03
C GLU A 206 -2.92 7.24 23.75
N VAL A 207 -1.92 7.02 22.87
CA VAL A 207 -1.34 5.70 22.60
C VAL A 207 -0.79 5.08 23.88
N LEU A 208 0.03 5.81 24.64
CA LEU A 208 0.65 5.30 25.86
C LEU A 208 -0.36 5.07 26.99
N ARG A 209 -1.47 5.84 27.04
CA ARG A 209 -2.57 5.66 28.02
C ARG A 209 -3.29 4.31 27.83
N LEU A 210 -3.23 3.71 26.64
CA LEU A 210 -3.76 2.38 26.38
C LEU A 210 -2.87 1.25 26.95
N GLU A 211 -1.72 1.60 27.55
CA GLU A 211 -0.75 0.67 28.14
C GLU A 211 -0.35 -0.46 27.17
N PRO A 212 0.17 -0.13 25.96
CA PRO A 212 0.56 -1.14 24.99
C PRO A 212 1.86 -1.85 25.38
N ASP A 213 1.91 -3.18 25.18
CA ASP A 213 3.17 -3.93 25.19
C ASP A 213 4.00 -3.64 23.93
N GLY A 214 3.32 -3.32 22.81
CA GLY A 214 3.94 -2.94 21.54
C GLY A 214 3.05 -2.04 20.70
N VAL A 215 3.66 -1.30 19.78
CA VAL A 215 2.95 -0.46 18.79
C VAL A 215 3.27 -0.94 17.39
N MET A 216 2.21 -1.18 16.59
CA MET A 216 2.29 -1.49 15.17
C MET A 216 1.91 -0.25 14.35
N LEU A 217 2.78 0.16 13.42
CA LEU A 217 2.50 1.22 12.45
C LEU A 217 2.23 0.58 11.10
N THR A 218 1.04 0.80 10.54
CA THR A 218 0.61 0.08 9.34
C THR A 218 1.17 0.67 8.05
N ASN A 219 0.84 0.03 6.94
CA ASN A 219 0.94 0.58 5.59
C ASN A 219 -0.03 1.76 5.41
N GLY A 220 0.12 2.51 4.32
CA GLY A 220 -0.77 3.61 3.97
C GLY A 220 -0.40 4.28 2.66
N PRO A 221 -1.30 5.12 2.11
CA PRO A 221 -1.11 5.85 0.86
C PRO A 221 -0.40 7.19 1.05
N GLY A 222 0.08 7.75 -0.04
CA GLY A 222 0.50 9.15 -0.12
C GLY A 222 1.97 9.40 0.14
N ASP A 223 2.29 10.66 0.34
CA ASP A 223 3.62 11.12 0.72
C ASP A 223 3.78 11.02 2.24
N PRO A 224 4.81 10.33 2.76
CA PRO A 224 5.01 10.23 4.20
C PRO A 224 5.27 11.58 4.88
N GLU A 225 5.78 12.59 4.17
CA GLU A 225 6.00 13.93 4.72
C GLU A 225 4.70 14.70 5.03
N ASP A 226 3.56 14.26 4.44
CA ASP A 226 2.24 14.85 4.71
C ASP A 226 1.65 14.37 6.06
N ALA A 227 2.13 13.26 6.64
CA ALA A 227 1.61 12.64 7.87
C ALA A 227 2.25 13.23 9.15
N LYS A 228 2.22 14.53 9.32
CA LYS A 228 2.92 15.25 10.40
C LYS A 228 2.48 14.82 11.80
N GLU A 229 1.19 14.63 12.02
CA GLU A 229 0.63 14.18 13.31
C GLU A 229 1.19 12.81 13.70
N SER A 230 1.23 11.87 12.75
CA SER A 230 1.78 10.54 13.00
C SER A 230 3.29 10.58 13.26
N ILE A 231 4.05 11.44 12.56
CA ILE A 231 5.50 11.63 12.80
C ILE A 231 5.73 12.15 14.23
N GLU A 232 4.97 13.14 14.69
CA GLU A 232 5.09 13.69 16.05
C GLU A 232 4.67 12.66 17.12
N MET A 233 3.62 11.88 16.86
CA MET A 233 3.23 10.77 17.73
C MET A 233 4.37 9.77 17.87
N ILE A 234 5.00 9.34 16.77
CA ILE A 234 6.12 8.38 16.76
C ILE A 234 7.30 8.91 17.58
N LYS A 235 7.68 10.17 17.41
CA LYS A 235 8.73 10.80 18.25
C LYS A 235 8.43 10.70 19.74
N GLY A 236 7.16 10.84 20.11
CA GLY A 236 6.71 10.78 21.51
C GLY A 236 6.72 9.37 22.13
N ILE A 237 6.69 8.30 21.32
CA ILE A 237 6.65 6.91 21.80
C ILE A 237 7.98 6.16 21.63
N ILE A 238 8.91 6.61 20.78
CA ILE A 238 10.25 6.02 20.65
C ILE A 238 10.95 5.99 22.00
N GLY A 239 11.50 4.82 22.36
CA GLY A 239 12.17 4.58 23.64
C GLY A 239 11.25 4.27 24.81
N LYS A 240 9.92 4.28 24.61
CA LYS A 240 8.93 3.97 25.66
C LYS A 240 8.21 2.64 25.43
N VAL A 241 8.19 2.15 24.21
CA VAL A 241 7.48 0.93 23.81
C VAL A 241 8.19 0.28 22.62
N THR A 242 8.02 -1.03 22.43
CA THR A 242 8.48 -1.75 21.25
C THR A 242 7.66 -1.33 20.04
N ILE A 243 8.32 -1.00 18.89
CA ILE A 243 7.65 -0.52 17.68
C ILE A 243 8.02 -1.41 16.49
N PHE A 244 7.01 -1.82 15.72
CA PHE A 244 7.19 -2.40 14.39
C PHE A 244 6.44 -1.57 13.35
N GLY A 245 7.13 -1.11 12.29
CA GLY A 245 6.56 -0.31 11.19
C GLY A 245 6.60 -1.03 9.86
N ILE A 246 5.48 -1.01 9.12
CA ILE A 246 5.32 -1.63 7.80
C ILE A 246 5.05 -0.55 6.76
N CYS A 247 5.81 -0.53 5.67
CA CYS A 247 5.64 0.32 4.51
C CYS A 247 5.56 1.82 4.87
N MET A 248 4.39 2.43 4.98
CA MET A 248 4.23 3.81 5.46
C MET A 248 4.81 3.95 6.89
N GLY A 249 4.55 2.99 7.79
CA GLY A 249 5.11 2.98 9.13
C GLY A 249 6.65 2.97 9.15
N HIS A 250 7.30 2.28 8.21
CA HIS A 250 8.75 2.33 8.02
C HIS A 250 9.24 3.74 7.65
N GLN A 251 8.56 4.38 6.72
CA GLN A 251 8.93 5.73 6.26
C GLN A 251 8.73 6.76 7.38
N LEU A 252 7.62 6.68 8.12
CA LEU A 252 7.32 7.61 9.21
C LEU A 252 8.29 7.46 10.40
N VAL A 253 8.68 6.23 10.77
CA VAL A 253 9.72 6.00 11.78
C VAL A 253 11.04 6.61 11.33
N SER A 254 11.40 6.43 10.07
CA SER A 254 12.64 6.99 9.51
C SER A 254 12.64 8.51 9.55
N LEU A 255 11.54 9.16 9.15
CA LEU A 255 11.35 10.62 9.25
C LEU A 255 11.38 11.10 10.70
N ALA A 256 10.71 10.40 11.63
CA ALA A 256 10.70 10.74 13.06
C ALA A 256 12.10 10.71 13.68
N CYS A 257 12.98 9.84 13.17
CA CYS A 257 14.39 9.75 13.57
C CYS A 257 15.33 10.71 12.80
N GLY A 258 14.79 11.56 11.90
CA GLY A 258 15.58 12.57 11.17
C GLY A 258 16.13 12.12 9.82
N ALA A 259 15.80 10.92 9.34
CA ALA A 259 16.11 10.50 7.97
C ALA A 259 15.23 11.24 6.95
N LYS A 260 15.52 11.06 5.67
CA LYS A 260 14.80 11.67 4.55
C LYS A 260 14.14 10.59 3.68
N THR A 261 13.06 10.96 3.00
CA THR A 261 12.41 10.12 2.00
C THR A 261 12.49 10.79 0.63
N TYR A 262 12.32 9.98 -0.42
CA TYR A 262 12.25 10.49 -1.79
C TYR A 262 11.25 9.69 -2.61
N LYS A 263 10.65 10.33 -3.62
CA LYS A 263 9.71 9.68 -4.53
C LYS A 263 10.48 8.83 -5.55
N LEU A 264 10.15 7.53 -5.61
CA LEU A 264 10.64 6.62 -6.65
C LEU A 264 10.02 6.98 -8.01
N LYS A 265 10.74 6.74 -9.08
CA LYS A 265 10.30 7.08 -10.43
C LYS A 265 8.97 6.40 -10.80
N PHE A 266 8.80 5.13 -10.44
CA PHE A 266 7.58 4.36 -10.72
C PHE A 266 7.15 3.49 -9.53
N GLY A 267 7.90 3.49 -8.43
CA GLY A 267 7.63 2.71 -7.22
C GLY A 267 7.90 1.22 -7.38
N HIS A 268 7.76 0.50 -6.26
CA HIS A 268 7.78 -0.96 -6.24
C HIS A 268 6.35 -1.47 -6.01
N ARG A 269 5.82 -2.25 -6.97
CA ARG A 269 4.47 -2.85 -6.88
C ARG A 269 4.47 -4.23 -7.53
N GLY A 270 4.30 -5.25 -6.70
CA GLY A 270 4.28 -6.66 -7.15
C GLY A 270 4.66 -7.62 -6.02
N GLY A 271 4.49 -8.92 -6.27
CA GLY A 271 4.77 -9.99 -5.31
C GLY A 271 6.08 -10.76 -5.58
N ASN A 272 7.04 -10.18 -6.28
CA ASN A 272 8.26 -10.87 -6.72
C ASN A 272 9.54 -10.03 -6.54
N HIS A 273 9.57 -9.20 -5.51
CA HIS A 273 10.70 -8.32 -5.21
C HIS A 273 11.68 -9.00 -4.24
N PRO A 274 12.92 -9.33 -4.66
CA PRO A 274 13.91 -9.92 -3.77
C PRO A 274 14.52 -8.85 -2.88
N VAL A 275 14.48 -9.09 -1.57
CA VAL A 275 15.05 -8.23 -0.53
C VAL A 275 16.07 -9.01 0.27
N LYS A 276 17.23 -8.43 0.50
CA LYS A 276 18.30 -9.01 1.30
C LYS A 276 18.30 -8.41 2.71
N ASN A 277 18.17 -9.26 3.72
CA ASN A 277 18.52 -8.91 5.09
C ASN A 277 20.04 -8.89 5.19
N ILE A 278 20.62 -7.71 5.40
CA ILE A 278 22.09 -7.52 5.42
C ILE A 278 22.74 -8.03 6.70
N LEU A 279 21.97 -8.18 7.78
CA LEU A 279 22.48 -8.69 9.07
C LEU A 279 22.67 -10.21 9.04
N THR A 280 21.78 -10.93 8.36
CA THR A 280 21.80 -12.40 8.31
C THR A 280 22.30 -12.94 6.98
N GLY A 281 22.29 -12.11 5.92
CA GLY A 281 22.59 -12.52 4.54
C GLY A 281 21.43 -13.22 3.81
N ARG A 282 20.30 -13.48 4.49
CA ARG A 282 19.11 -14.12 3.92
C ARG A 282 18.49 -13.23 2.85
N VAL A 283 17.99 -13.88 1.80
CA VAL A 283 17.19 -13.22 0.74
C VAL A 283 15.78 -13.79 0.78
N ASP A 284 14.80 -12.94 0.91
CA ASP A 284 13.38 -13.26 0.88
C ASP A 284 12.72 -12.63 -0.35
N ILE A 285 11.71 -13.29 -0.90
CA ILE A 285 10.84 -12.70 -1.91
C ILE A 285 9.71 -11.98 -1.19
N THR A 286 9.46 -10.73 -1.58
CA THR A 286 8.54 -9.85 -0.87
C THR A 286 7.41 -9.32 -1.75
N SER A 287 6.29 -9.01 -1.11
CA SER A 287 5.21 -8.21 -1.69
C SER A 287 5.50 -6.73 -1.42
N GLN A 288 5.30 -5.89 -2.44
CA GLN A 288 5.63 -4.47 -2.39
C GLN A 288 4.48 -3.63 -2.97
N ASN A 289 4.20 -2.50 -2.34
CA ASN A 289 3.32 -1.46 -2.88
C ASN A 289 3.66 -0.10 -2.27
N HIS A 290 4.70 0.56 -2.80
CA HIS A 290 5.08 1.90 -2.34
C HIS A 290 5.64 2.76 -3.46
N GLY A 291 5.44 4.07 -3.37
CA GLY A 291 5.93 5.08 -4.30
C GLY A 291 7.10 5.90 -3.75
N TYR A 292 7.40 5.78 -2.46
CA TYR A 292 8.48 6.48 -1.77
C TYR A 292 9.44 5.48 -1.13
N ALA A 293 10.67 5.89 -0.91
CA ALA A 293 11.70 5.13 -0.21
C ALA A 293 12.50 6.03 0.73
N VAL A 294 13.10 5.43 1.75
CA VAL A 294 14.03 6.12 2.66
C VAL A 294 15.37 6.30 1.98
N ASP A 295 15.92 7.50 2.05
CA ASP A 295 17.28 7.81 1.55
C ASP A 295 18.32 7.18 2.49
N ILE A 296 19.04 6.17 1.99
CA ILE A 296 20.07 5.44 2.75
C ILE A 296 21.19 6.39 3.22
N ASP A 297 21.56 7.38 2.42
CA ASP A 297 22.62 8.30 2.79
C ASP A 297 22.22 9.19 3.97
N SER A 298 20.92 9.50 4.12
CA SER A 298 20.41 10.26 5.25
C SER A 298 20.42 9.49 6.59
N LEU A 299 20.55 8.16 6.58
CA LEU A 299 20.65 7.36 7.80
C LEU A 299 21.93 7.60 8.60
N LYS A 300 22.99 8.10 7.96
CA LYS A 300 24.30 8.35 8.58
C LYS A 300 24.23 9.33 9.74
N ASP A 301 23.30 10.28 9.67
CA ASP A 301 23.11 11.33 10.66
C ASP A 301 22.04 10.98 11.71
N THR A 302 21.64 9.70 11.78
CA THR A 302 20.59 9.21 12.66
C THR A 302 21.03 8.06 13.56
N ASP A 303 20.21 7.74 14.57
CA ASP A 303 20.37 6.52 15.38
C ASP A 303 19.76 5.28 14.69
N LEU A 304 19.50 5.32 13.38
CA LEU A 304 19.02 4.19 12.60
C LEU A 304 20.15 3.39 11.97
N GLU A 305 19.93 2.10 11.78
CA GLU A 305 20.81 1.16 11.09
C GLU A 305 20.03 0.47 9.96
N LEU A 306 20.59 0.42 8.76
CA LEU A 306 20.03 -0.29 7.62
C LEU A 306 20.04 -1.80 7.88
N THR A 307 18.90 -2.46 7.73
CA THR A 307 18.74 -3.91 7.95
C THR A 307 18.39 -4.69 6.68
N HIS A 308 17.64 -4.06 5.78
CA HIS A 308 17.18 -4.71 4.54
C HIS A 308 17.42 -3.80 3.34
N ILE A 309 17.74 -4.40 2.20
CA ILE A 309 18.02 -3.71 0.95
C ILE A 309 17.41 -4.46 -0.23
N ALA A 310 16.78 -3.74 -1.15
CA ALA A 310 16.30 -4.31 -2.41
C ALA A 310 17.50 -4.77 -3.27
N ILE A 311 17.42 -5.98 -3.84
CA ILE A 311 18.51 -6.50 -4.67
C ILE A 311 18.56 -5.78 -6.01
N ASN A 312 17.40 -5.36 -6.54
CA ASN A 312 17.29 -4.83 -7.89
C ASN A 312 17.87 -3.43 -8.06
N ASP A 313 17.63 -2.52 -7.11
CA ASP A 313 17.97 -1.10 -7.24
C ASP A 313 18.69 -0.52 -6.00
N ARG A 314 18.91 -1.35 -4.99
CA ARG A 314 19.60 -0.97 -3.74
C ARG A 314 18.86 0.03 -2.87
N SER A 315 17.55 0.22 -3.06
CA SER A 315 16.73 1.03 -2.16
C SER A 315 16.67 0.46 -0.74
N CYS A 316 16.40 1.33 0.24
CA CYS A 316 16.21 0.95 1.64
C CYS A 316 14.91 0.14 1.78
N GLU A 317 15.02 -1.05 2.35
CA GLU A 317 13.90 -1.94 2.57
C GLU A 317 13.64 -2.25 4.04
N GLY A 318 14.41 -1.68 4.95
CA GLY A 318 14.20 -1.81 6.37
C GLY A 318 15.31 -1.17 7.20
N VAL A 319 14.93 -0.70 8.37
CA VAL A 319 15.84 -0.12 9.36
C VAL A 319 15.51 -0.63 10.76
N ARG A 320 16.48 -0.53 11.69
CA ARG A 320 16.26 -0.66 13.12
C ARG A 320 16.91 0.48 13.88
N HIS A 321 16.38 0.81 15.04
CA HIS A 321 16.99 1.79 15.93
C HIS A 321 18.13 1.15 16.73
N LYS A 322 19.29 1.84 16.84
CA LYS A 322 20.50 1.32 17.49
C LYS A 322 20.35 1.13 19.00
N LYS A 323 19.45 1.90 19.64
CA LYS A 323 19.30 1.97 21.12
C LYS A 323 17.97 1.43 21.63
N TYR A 324 16.89 1.54 20.83
CA TYR A 324 15.53 1.23 21.25
C TYR A 324 14.95 0.04 20.49
N PRO A 325 13.97 -0.69 21.01
CA PRO A 325 13.35 -1.84 20.37
C PRO A 325 12.39 -1.38 19.24
N VAL A 326 12.95 -0.76 18.22
CA VAL A 326 12.22 -0.27 17.04
C VAL A 326 12.84 -0.90 15.80
N PHE A 327 12.03 -1.56 14.97
CA PHE A 327 12.45 -2.05 13.67
C PHE A 327 11.33 -1.90 12.65
N THR A 328 11.68 -1.82 11.38
CA THR A 328 10.71 -1.51 10.34
C THR A 328 11.10 -2.16 9.02
N VAL A 329 10.11 -2.43 8.17
CA VAL A 329 10.33 -2.93 6.82
C VAL A 329 9.47 -2.16 5.80
N GLN A 330 10.00 -1.95 4.60
CA GLN A 330 9.32 -1.26 3.52
C GLN A 330 8.31 -2.16 2.81
N PHE A 331 8.59 -3.45 2.73
CA PHE A 331 7.73 -4.46 2.12
C PHE A 331 6.61 -4.91 3.08
N HIS A 332 5.71 -5.76 2.56
CA HIS A 332 4.51 -6.23 3.25
C HIS A 332 4.69 -7.67 3.75
N PRO A 333 5.05 -7.90 5.03
CA PRO A 333 5.21 -9.26 5.58
C PRO A 333 3.89 -10.00 5.79
N GLU A 334 2.77 -9.28 5.85
CA GLU A 334 1.40 -9.81 5.93
C GLU A 334 0.87 -10.36 4.61
N ALA A 335 1.55 -10.08 3.56
CA ALA A 335 1.27 -10.31 2.14
C ALA A 335 0.13 -11.28 1.81
N ALA A 336 -0.98 -10.76 1.36
CA ALA A 336 -1.98 -11.46 0.60
C ALA A 336 -1.96 -10.95 -0.86
N ALA A 337 -1.97 -11.78 -1.87
CA ALA A 337 -1.97 -13.24 -1.93
C ALA A 337 -0.60 -13.93 -1.85
N GLY A 338 0.34 -13.47 -1.06
CA GLY A 338 1.71 -13.97 -0.94
C GLY A 338 2.72 -13.08 -1.69
N PRO A 339 4.05 -13.34 -1.60
CA PRO A 339 4.69 -14.46 -0.88
C PRO A 339 4.64 -14.32 0.64
N HIS A 340 4.79 -15.45 1.36
CA HIS A 340 4.74 -15.51 2.83
C HIS A 340 6.12 -15.63 3.49
N ASP A 341 7.20 -15.44 2.75
CA ASP A 341 8.58 -15.65 3.20
C ASP A 341 8.95 -14.83 4.43
N THR A 342 8.28 -13.69 4.63
CA THR A 342 8.62 -12.69 5.65
C THR A 342 7.65 -12.59 6.82
N SER A 343 6.64 -13.47 6.91
CA SER A 343 5.67 -13.46 8.02
C SER A 343 6.31 -13.67 9.40
N TYR A 344 7.52 -14.29 9.45
CA TYR A 344 8.32 -14.45 10.68
C TYR A 344 8.65 -13.11 11.38
N LEU A 345 8.57 -11.98 10.69
CA LEU A 345 8.81 -10.66 11.27
C LEU A 345 7.76 -10.29 12.34
N PHE A 346 6.55 -10.82 12.23
CA PHE A 346 5.56 -10.69 13.31
C PHE A 346 5.97 -11.48 14.55
N ASP A 347 6.59 -12.67 14.39
CA ASP A 347 7.13 -13.44 15.52
C ASP A 347 8.32 -12.72 16.16
N GLU A 348 9.13 -12.03 15.35
CA GLU A 348 10.24 -11.20 15.82
C GLU A 348 9.72 -10.00 16.63
N PHE A 349 8.62 -9.39 16.19
CA PHE A 349 7.97 -8.31 16.92
C PHE A 349 7.51 -8.77 18.31
N ILE A 350 6.80 -9.91 18.43
CA ILE A 350 6.37 -10.46 19.71
C ILE A 350 7.57 -10.79 20.60
N LYS A 351 8.62 -11.43 20.05
CA LYS A 351 9.86 -11.71 20.80
C LYS A 351 10.54 -10.43 21.32
N ASN A 352 10.49 -9.34 20.56
CA ASN A 352 11.06 -8.07 21.01
C ASN A 352 10.22 -7.42 22.11
N ILE A 353 8.90 -7.55 22.07
CA ILE A 353 8.02 -7.18 23.17
C ILE A 353 8.43 -7.96 24.44
N ASP A 354 8.49 -9.29 24.35
CA ASP A 354 8.81 -10.16 25.50
C ASP A 354 10.17 -9.89 26.15
N LYS A 355 11.14 -9.39 25.40
CA LYS A 355 12.48 -9.06 25.91
C LYS A 355 12.52 -7.71 26.64
N ASN A 356 11.54 -6.84 26.41
CA ASN A 356 11.54 -5.48 26.92
C ASN A 356 10.49 -5.25 28.05
N LEU A 357 9.77 -6.31 28.40
CA LEU A 357 8.91 -6.40 29.58
C LEU A 357 9.69 -6.91 30.76
#